data_cbe5826159e516682600e28891c0a032
#
_entry.id   cbe5826159e516682600e28891c0a032
#
_cell.length_a   1.000
_cell.length_b   1.000
_cell.length_c   1.000
_cell.angle_alpha   90.00
_cell.angle_beta   90.00
_cell.angle_gamma   90.00
#
_symmetry.space_group_name_H-M   'P 1'
#
loop_
_entity.id
_entity.type
_entity.pdbx_description
1 polymer ?
#
loop_
_entity_poly.entity_id
_entity_poly.type
_entity_poly.pdbx_seq_one_letter_code
_entity_poly.pdbx_strand_id
1 'polypeptide(L)'
;MIGQIQQWKRAMTSTVTTLTITRPDDWHVHLRDGVQLKDTVRDISRYMGRAIIMPNLVPPATCTETALSYRDRILAAEPQGDFKPLMVLYLTDKTTPEEIKKAKATGHIVAAKLYPAGATTNSDSGVTDIENVYPALEAMEEVGMLLLVHGEVTDSSIDIFDREKVFIETKLSKIVDTFPNLKVVLEHITTQDAVEFVKGASDNVAATITAHHLLYNRNHMLAGGIRPHYYCLPILKRNTHQQALIEAATSGSKKFFLGTDSAPHAKDKKEAACGCAGAYTAHAALELYAEAFEEVDALDKLEGFASHFGPDFYNLPRNTDTITMKKSPWKVPESYPLGGTDVVPIKAGDMIDWLVTE
;
A
#
# COMPACT_ATOMS: atom_id res chain seq x y z
N MET A 1 -36.59 -13.04 8.63
CA MET A 1 -35.35 -13.83 8.47
C MET A 1 -34.12 -12.91 8.34
N ILE A 2 -33.91 -12.00 9.32
CA ILE A 2 -32.78 -11.06 9.39
C ILE A 2 -31.92 -11.36 10.63
N GLY A 3 -32.22 -12.44 11.36
CA GLY A 3 -31.67 -12.73 12.69
C GLY A 3 -30.56 -13.79 12.77
N GLN A 4 -29.97 -14.27 11.66
CA GLN A 4 -29.01 -15.38 11.71
C GLN A 4 -27.62 -15.09 11.12
N ILE A 5 -27.32 -13.89 10.68
CA ILE A 5 -25.97 -13.50 10.17
C ILE A 5 -25.09 -12.90 11.30
N GLN A 6 -25.64 -12.66 12.48
CA GLN A 6 -24.93 -12.05 13.61
C GLN A 6 -24.33 -13.05 14.63
N GLN A 7 -24.38 -14.34 14.36
CA GLN A 7 -24.00 -15.37 15.38
C GLN A 7 -22.59 -15.96 15.20
N TRP A 8 -21.73 -15.42 14.33
CA TRP A 8 -20.33 -15.86 14.17
C TRP A 8 -19.29 -14.94 14.82
N LYS A 9 -19.72 -13.88 15.52
CA LYS A 9 -18.84 -13.17 16.47
C LYS A 9 -18.83 -13.92 17.82
N ARG A 10 -18.23 -15.10 17.85
CA ARG A 10 -17.78 -15.66 19.13
C ARG A 10 -16.55 -14.85 19.52
N ALA A 11 -16.77 -13.88 20.38
CA ALA A 11 -15.71 -13.14 21.06
C ALA A 11 -14.79 -14.12 21.78
N MET A 12 -13.76 -14.61 21.12
CA MET A 12 -12.52 -14.94 21.78
C MET A 12 -11.88 -13.60 22.05
N THR A 13 -12.16 -13.03 23.22
CA THR A 13 -11.49 -11.82 23.69
C THR A 13 -10.02 -12.18 23.85
N SER A 14 -9.19 -11.76 22.91
CA SER A 14 -7.74 -11.79 23.09
C SER A 14 -7.44 -11.19 24.46
N THR A 15 -6.68 -11.89 25.26
CA THR A 15 -6.22 -11.40 26.57
C THR A 15 -5.10 -10.38 26.43
N VAL A 16 -4.59 -10.16 25.20
CA VAL A 16 -3.54 -9.18 24.89
C VAL A 16 -4.13 -7.78 25.03
N THR A 17 -3.62 -7.03 25.98
CA THR A 17 -4.00 -5.62 26.21
C THR A 17 -2.91 -4.63 25.80
N THR A 18 -1.72 -5.12 25.54
CA THR A 18 -0.55 -4.33 25.12
C THR A 18 0.26 -5.15 24.13
N LEU A 19 0.65 -4.56 23.04
CA LEU A 19 1.49 -5.16 22.01
C LEU A 19 2.65 -4.22 21.70
N THR A 20 3.88 -4.66 21.91
CA THR A 20 5.10 -3.94 21.53
C THR A 20 5.78 -4.71 20.42
N ILE A 21 6.06 -4.04 19.31
CA ILE A 21 6.74 -4.60 18.14
C ILE A 21 7.90 -3.69 17.73
N THR A 22 8.84 -4.22 16.97
CA THR A 22 9.83 -3.41 16.24
C THR A 22 9.10 -2.35 15.44
N ARG A 23 9.62 -1.10 15.40
CA ARG A 23 8.99 -0.02 14.62
C ARG A 23 8.78 -0.47 13.17
N PRO A 24 7.54 -0.39 12.64
CA PRO A 24 7.24 -0.83 11.28
C PRO A 24 7.77 0.12 10.21
N ASP A 25 7.77 -0.36 8.98
CA ASP A 25 7.95 0.42 7.76
C ASP A 25 6.72 0.32 6.89
N ASP A 26 6.40 1.38 6.16
CA ASP A 26 5.31 1.36 5.18
C ASP A 26 5.86 1.17 3.75
N TRP A 27 5.54 0.06 3.14
CA TRP A 27 6.07 -0.27 1.81
C TRP A 27 5.21 0.25 0.66
N HIS A 28 4.22 1.11 0.96
CA HIS A 28 3.42 1.81 -0.05
C HIS A 28 2.61 2.95 0.54
N VAL A 29 2.96 4.21 0.28
CA VAL A 29 2.18 5.36 0.74
C VAL A 29 2.19 6.52 -0.25
N HIS A 30 1.06 7.23 -0.35
CA HIS A 30 0.90 8.46 -1.12
C HIS A 30 0.91 9.67 -0.19
N LEU A 31 1.99 10.46 -0.22
CA LEU A 31 2.09 11.68 0.58
C LEU A 31 1.50 12.91 -0.11
N ARG A 32 1.19 12.79 -1.41
CA ARG A 32 0.81 13.94 -2.24
C ARG A 32 1.93 14.98 -2.30
N ASP A 33 1.64 16.25 -2.58
CA ASP A 33 2.63 17.33 -2.65
C ASP A 33 2.00 18.68 -2.25
N GLY A 34 2.81 19.73 -2.21
CA GLY A 34 2.37 21.08 -1.89
C GLY A 34 1.81 21.20 -0.49
N VAL A 35 0.67 21.87 -0.36
CA VAL A 35 0.05 22.18 0.95
C VAL A 35 -0.40 20.96 1.75
N GLN A 36 -0.65 19.83 1.08
CA GLN A 36 -1.09 18.59 1.72
C GLN A 36 0.06 17.83 2.41
N LEU A 37 1.29 18.06 1.94
CA LEU A 37 2.46 17.27 2.32
C LEU A 37 2.73 17.26 3.83
N LYS A 38 2.54 18.40 4.49
CA LYS A 38 2.77 18.54 5.93
C LYS A 38 1.85 17.64 6.76
N ASP A 39 0.58 17.52 6.36
CA ASP A 39 -0.39 16.70 7.08
C ASP A 39 -0.09 15.22 6.87
N THR A 40 0.13 14.79 5.63
CA THR A 40 0.38 13.39 5.28
C THR A 40 1.70 12.86 5.83
N VAL A 41 2.77 13.68 5.80
CA VAL A 41 4.07 13.33 6.38
C VAL A 41 3.98 13.18 7.89
N ARG A 42 3.31 14.11 8.59
CA ARG A 42 3.08 14.02 10.04
C ARG A 42 2.37 12.71 10.39
N ASP A 43 1.31 12.37 9.66
CA ASP A 43 0.46 11.25 10.03
C ASP A 43 1.18 9.91 9.85
N ILE A 44 1.98 9.74 8.78
CA ILE A 44 2.70 8.47 8.56
C ILE A 44 3.98 8.37 9.39
N SER A 45 4.73 9.46 9.54
CA SER A 45 6.00 9.45 10.28
C SER A 45 5.84 9.21 11.79
N ARG A 46 4.64 9.38 12.32
CA ARG A 46 4.30 9.02 13.70
C ARG A 46 4.47 7.53 13.98
N TYR A 47 4.21 6.70 13.01
CA TYR A 47 4.24 5.24 13.14
C TYR A 47 5.50 4.61 12.56
N MET A 48 5.88 5.04 11.36
CA MET A 48 6.79 4.33 10.50
C MET A 48 8.22 4.87 10.62
N GLY A 49 9.20 3.97 10.65
CA GLY A 49 10.61 4.35 10.57
C GLY A 49 11.00 4.78 9.14
N ARG A 50 10.42 4.10 8.16
CA ARG A 50 10.62 4.35 6.72
C ARG A 50 9.32 4.22 5.97
N ALA A 51 9.24 4.84 4.79
CA ALA A 51 8.15 4.55 3.87
C ALA A 51 8.62 4.62 2.41
N ILE A 52 8.06 3.73 1.58
CA ILE A 52 8.15 3.77 0.12
C ILE A 52 7.17 4.82 -0.38
N ILE A 53 7.71 5.88 -0.99
CA ILE A 53 6.94 7.05 -1.40
C ILE A 53 6.52 6.92 -2.85
N MET A 54 5.20 6.85 -3.08
CA MET A 54 4.66 6.72 -4.42
C MET A 54 4.88 7.97 -5.27
N PRO A 55 5.33 7.79 -6.53
CA PRO A 55 5.82 8.87 -7.39
C PRO A 55 4.75 9.54 -8.25
N ASN A 56 3.46 9.15 -8.18
CA ASN A 56 2.37 9.60 -9.04
C ASN A 56 1.81 10.98 -8.66
N LEU A 57 2.69 11.94 -8.62
CA LEU A 57 2.37 13.36 -8.46
C LEU A 57 1.85 13.99 -9.76
N VAL A 58 1.55 15.27 -9.73
CA VAL A 58 1.25 16.09 -10.93
C VAL A 58 2.22 17.27 -10.98
N PRO A 59 3.25 17.22 -11.85
CA PRO A 59 3.67 16.10 -12.71
C PRO A 59 4.32 14.95 -11.91
N PRO A 60 4.36 13.72 -12.47
CA PRO A 60 4.95 12.57 -11.79
C PRO A 60 6.48 12.64 -11.69
N ALA A 61 7.05 11.95 -10.70
CA ALA A 61 8.50 11.89 -10.49
C ALA A 61 9.15 10.85 -11.43
N THR A 62 9.38 11.23 -12.69
CA THR A 62 9.86 10.33 -13.75
C THR A 62 11.38 10.24 -13.88
N CYS A 63 12.13 11.09 -13.18
CA CYS A 63 13.59 11.10 -13.22
C CYS A 63 14.20 11.34 -11.83
N THR A 64 15.50 11.10 -11.73
CA THR A 64 16.30 11.24 -10.50
C THR A 64 16.10 12.59 -9.84
N GLU A 65 16.21 13.67 -10.62
CA GLU A 65 16.13 15.04 -10.11
C GLU A 65 14.76 15.33 -9.49
N THR A 66 13.68 14.92 -10.16
CA THR A 66 12.31 15.14 -9.65
C THR A 66 12.04 14.30 -8.40
N ALA A 67 12.54 13.07 -8.33
CA ALA A 67 12.42 12.23 -7.16
C ALA A 67 13.20 12.78 -5.96
N LEU A 68 14.44 13.26 -6.16
CA LEU A 68 15.24 13.88 -5.10
C LEU A 68 14.64 15.21 -4.64
N SER A 69 14.18 16.05 -5.56
CA SER A 69 13.47 17.29 -5.22
C SER A 69 12.20 17.00 -4.39
N TYR A 70 11.49 15.92 -4.69
CA TYR A 70 10.33 15.51 -3.87
C TYR A 70 10.77 15.05 -2.47
N ARG A 71 11.87 14.28 -2.38
CA ARG A 71 12.45 13.90 -1.10
C ARG A 71 12.79 15.12 -0.23
N ASP A 72 13.39 16.14 -0.81
CA ASP A 72 13.75 17.36 -0.07
C ASP A 72 12.52 18.08 0.47
N ARG A 73 11.41 18.11 -0.29
CA ARG A 73 10.13 18.67 0.18
C ARG A 73 9.52 17.85 1.32
N ILE A 74 9.62 16.51 1.26
CA ILE A 74 9.15 15.62 2.34
C ILE A 74 9.93 15.90 3.63
N LEU A 75 11.25 16.02 3.55
CA LEU A 75 12.09 16.33 4.71
C LEU A 75 11.84 17.74 5.25
N ALA A 76 11.57 18.70 4.38
CA ALA A 76 11.19 20.06 4.77
C ALA A 76 9.78 20.14 5.40
N ALA A 77 8.93 19.12 5.24
CA ALA A 77 7.63 19.03 5.91
C ALA A 77 7.72 18.56 7.37
N GLU A 78 8.93 18.47 7.92
CA GLU A 78 9.20 18.18 9.33
C GLU A 78 8.61 16.83 9.80
N PRO A 79 9.03 15.70 9.23
CA PRO A 79 8.61 14.38 9.69
C PRO A 79 8.99 14.15 11.14
N GLN A 80 8.21 13.34 11.85
CA GLN A 80 8.51 12.98 13.23
C GLN A 80 9.67 11.98 13.32
N GLY A 81 10.51 12.15 14.34
CA GLY A 81 11.63 11.25 14.60
C GLY A 81 12.65 11.16 13.46
N ASP A 82 13.25 9.98 13.30
CA ASP A 82 14.23 9.69 12.25
C ASP A 82 13.60 9.10 10.98
N PHE A 83 12.38 9.49 10.64
CA PHE A 83 11.66 9.00 9.46
C PHE A 83 12.48 9.16 8.18
N LYS A 84 12.56 8.09 7.41
CA LYS A 84 13.36 8.04 6.17
C LYS A 84 12.46 7.75 4.96
N PRO A 85 12.20 8.74 4.08
CA PRO A 85 11.52 8.49 2.83
C PRO A 85 12.42 7.70 1.87
N LEU A 86 11.93 6.58 1.37
CA LEU A 86 12.53 5.76 0.33
C LEU A 86 11.87 6.14 -1.00
N MET A 87 12.63 6.75 -1.89
CA MET A 87 12.08 7.32 -3.12
C MET A 87 11.93 6.28 -4.21
N VAL A 88 10.98 6.55 -5.13
CA VAL A 88 10.61 5.68 -6.23
C VAL A 88 10.53 6.51 -7.52
N LEU A 89 11.01 5.96 -8.64
CA LEU A 89 10.77 6.53 -9.96
C LEU A 89 9.41 6.08 -10.50
N TYR A 90 8.74 6.97 -11.20
CA TYR A 90 7.56 6.66 -12.00
C TYR A 90 8.02 6.14 -13.38
N LEU A 91 7.76 4.85 -13.69
CA LEU A 91 8.08 4.29 -15.01
C LEU A 91 7.12 4.81 -16.06
N THR A 92 7.71 5.18 -17.19
CA THR A 92 7.00 5.54 -18.42
C THR A 92 7.61 4.77 -19.61
N ASP A 93 6.93 4.74 -20.72
CA ASP A 93 7.48 4.15 -21.97
C ASP A 93 8.83 4.76 -22.41
N LYS A 94 9.23 5.88 -21.82
CA LYS A 94 10.46 6.63 -22.15
C LYS A 94 11.56 6.48 -21.10
N THR A 95 11.34 5.71 -20.04
CA THR A 95 12.35 5.48 -18.99
C THR A 95 13.53 4.70 -19.57
N THR A 96 14.74 5.29 -19.45
CA THR A 96 15.95 4.69 -20.04
C THR A 96 16.76 3.90 -19.01
N PRO A 97 17.60 2.92 -19.45
CA PRO A 97 18.55 2.22 -18.59
C PRO A 97 19.51 3.15 -17.83
N GLU A 98 19.94 4.23 -18.48
CA GLU A 98 20.85 5.24 -17.89
C GLU A 98 20.17 5.94 -16.72
N GLU A 99 18.89 6.29 -16.85
CA GLU A 99 18.13 6.91 -15.77
C GLU A 99 17.99 5.97 -14.57
N ILE A 100 17.72 4.69 -14.80
CA ILE A 100 17.66 3.66 -13.76
C ILE A 100 19.01 3.57 -13.01
N LYS A 101 20.12 3.46 -13.73
CA LYS A 101 21.47 3.37 -13.15
C LYS A 101 21.81 4.64 -12.35
N LYS A 102 21.50 5.81 -12.89
CA LYS A 102 21.68 7.12 -12.23
C LYS A 102 20.87 7.21 -10.95
N ALA A 103 19.59 6.84 -10.99
CA ALA A 103 18.72 6.86 -9.83
C ALA A 103 19.23 5.95 -8.71
N LYS A 104 19.59 4.71 -9.04
CA LYS A 104 20.14 3.74 -8.07
C LYS A 104 21.42 4.25 -7.41
N ALA A 105 22.30 4.90 -8.16
CA ALA A 105 23.58 5.43 -7.67
C ALA A 105 23.40 6.52 -6.59
N THR A 106 22.24 7.14 -6.47
CA THR A 106 21.95 8.15 -5.43
C THR A 106 21.88 7.56 -4.02
N GLY A 107 21.57 6.24 -3.90
CA GLY A 107 21.31 5.59 -2.63
C GLY A 107 19.96 5.95 -1.97
N HIS A 108 19.20 6.87 -2.57
CA HIS A 108 17.89 7.33 -2.04
C HIS A 108 16.70 6.80 -2.84
N ILE A 109 16.91 6.40 -4.09
CA ILE A 109 15.89 5.86 -4.97
C ILE A 109 16.07 4.34 -5.00
N VAL A 110 15.12 3.62 -4.42
CA VAL A 110 15.26 2.17 -4.16
C VAL A 110 14.52 1.30 -5.16
N ALA A 111 13.54 1.87 -5.85
CA ALA A 111 12.63 1.15 -6.74
C ALA A 111 12.14 2.03 -7.88
N ALA A 112 11.51 1.40 -8.87
CA ALA A 112 10.69 2.07 -9.86
C ALA A 112 9.27 1.46 -9.87
N LYS A 113 8.26 2.31 -10.04
CA LYS A 113 6.84 1.95 -10.00
C LYS A 113 6.25 1.86 -11.38
N LEU A 114 5.72 0.70 -11.71
CA LEU A 114 4.93 0.46 -12.91
C LEU A 114 3.45 0.71 -12.62
N TYR A 115 2.90 1.73 -13.28
CA TYR A 115 1.47 1.94 -13.42
C TYR A 115 1.09 1.64 -14.86
N PRO A 116 0.17 0.71 -15.14
CA PRO A 116 -0.46 0.66 -16.45
C PRO A 116 -1.19 1.99 -16.72
N ALA A 117 -1.04 2.53 -17.94
CA ALA A 117 -1.61 3.84 -18.30
C ALA A 117 -3.13 3.86 -18.06
N GLY A 118 -3.61 4.80 -17.24
CA GLY A 118 -5.03 4.94 -16.88
C GLY A 118 -5.56 3.97 -15.83
N ALA A 119 -4.70 3.18 -15.15
CA ALA A 119 -5.16 2.19 -14.16
C ALA A 119 -5.69 2.82 -12.86
N THR A 120 -5.14 3.94 -12.44
CA THR A 120 -5.50 4.61 -11.17
C THR A 120 -5.27 6.12 -11.26
N THR A 121 -5.45 6.83 -10.16
CA THR A 121 -5.25 8.28 -10.07
C THR A 121 -3.83 8.68 -10.51
N ASN A 122 -3.73 9.69 -11.39
CA ASN A 122 -2.48 10.22 -11.95
C ASN A 122 -1.60 9.16 -12.65
N SER A 123 -2.24 8.20 -13.33
CA SER A 123 -1.53 7.14 -14.08
C SER A 123 -1.58 7.30 -15.59
N ASP A 124 -2.06 8.43 -16.10
CA ASP A 124 -2.19 8.67 -17.55
C ASP A 124 -0.84 8.61 -18.30
N SER A 125 0.26 8.99 -17.62
CA SER A 125 1.63 8.91 -18.15
C SER A 125 2.27 7.53 -17.94
N GLY A 126 1.53 6.55 -17.45
CA GLY A 126 2.01 5.21 -17.15
C GLY A 126 2.44 4.41 -18.38
N VAL A 127 2.80 3.17 -18.15
CA VAL A 127 3.27 2.24 -19.19
C VAL A 127 2.11 1.79 -20.04
N THR A 128 2.22 2.00 -21.35
CA THR A 128 1.18 1.61 -22.33
C THR A 128 1.35 0.15 -22.77
N ASP A 129 2.59 -0.31 -22.91
CA ASP A 129 2.93 -1.71 -23.12
C ASP A 129 4.16 -2.08 -22.29
N ILE A 130 4.10 -3.24 -21.60
CA ILE A 130 5.20 -3.69 -20.75
C ILE A 130 6.51 -3.91 -21.52
N GLU A 131 6.45 -4.24 -22.81
CA GLU A 131 7.63 -4.45 -23.64
C GLU A 131 8.41 -3.15 -23.87
N ASN A 132 7.74 -1.98 -23.84
CA ASN A 132 8.40 -0.67 -23.96
C ASN A 132 9.39 -0.40 -22.82
N VAL A 133 9.18 -1.00 -21.66
CA VAL A 133 10.05 -0.80 -20.48
C VAL A 133 11.03 -1.93 -20.24
N TYR A 134 11.07 -2.97 -21.08
CA TYR A 134 12.02 -4.10 -20.92
C TYR A 134 13.48 -3.65 -20.80
N PRO A 135 14.00 -2.70 -21.59
CA PRO A 135 15.37 -2.21 -21.38
C PRO A 135 15.59 -1.59 -19.99
N ALA A 136 14.59 -0.91 -19.45
CA ALA A 136 14.66 -0.36 -18.09
C ALA A 136 14.58 -1.47 -17.04
N LEU A 137 13.75 -2.51 -17.24
CA LEU A 137 13.65 -3.66 -16.33
C LEU A 137 14.95 -4.47 -16.30
N GLU A 138 15.60 -4.67 -17.45
CA GLU A 138 16.92 -5.30 -17.53
C GLU A 138 17.97 -4.52 -16.72
N ALA A 139 18.00 -3.19 -16.87
CA ALA A 139 18.87 -2.34 -16.08
C ALA A 139 18.55 -2.39 -14.57
N MET A 140 17.25 -2.49 -14.19
CA MET A 140 16.84 -2.65 -12.80
C MET A 140 17.33 -3.97 -12.22
N GLU A 141 17.21 -5.08 -12.96
CA GLU A 141 17.73 -6.39 -12.58
C GLU A 141 19.26 -6.33 -12.38
N GLU A 142 19.99 -5.71 -13.33
CA GLU A 142 21.45 -5.56 -13.28
C GLU A 142 21.92 -4.80 -12.03
N VAL A 143 21.25 -3.69 -11.67
CA VAL A 143 21.68 -2.85 -10.54
C VAL A 143 20.99 -3.19 -9.21
N GLY A 144 20.11 -4.18 -9.18
CA GLY A 144 19.34 -4.58 -8.00
C GLY A 144 18.35 -3.50 -7.54
N MET A 145 17.70 -2.79 -8.47
CA MET A 145 16.58 -1.90 -8.19
C MET A 145 15.27 -2.69 -8.26
N LEU A 146 14.38 -2.52 -7.28
CA LEU A 146 13.12 -3.27 -7.23
C LEU A 146 12.10 -2.71 -8.21
N LEU A 147 11.26 -3.59 -8.76
CA LEU A 147 10.06 -3.24 -9.51
C LEU A 147 8.83 -3.30 -8.60
N LEU A 148 8.10 -2.20 -8.48
CA LEU A 148 6.83 -2.12 -7.76
C LEU A 148 5.71 -2.03 -8.80
N VAL A 149 4.65 -2.83 -8.64
CA VAL A 149 3.65 -3.00 -9.69
C VAL A 149 2.24 -2.72 -9.19
N HIS A 150 1.54 -1.78 -9.83
CA HIS A 150 0.08 -1.72 -9.76
C HIS A 150 -0.49 -2.73 -10.75
N GLY A 151 -1.05 -3.81 -10.22
CA GLY A 151 -1.34 -5.00 -10.99
C GLY A 151 -2.75 -5.05 -11.59
N GLU A 152 -3.17 -4.07 -12.39
CA GLU A 152 -4.47 -4.09 -13.07
C GLU A 152 -4.34 -3.81 -14.57
N VAL A 153 -5.11 -4.54 -15.39
CA VAL A 153 -5.31 -4.17 -16.79
C VAL A 153 -6.30 -3.01 -16.91
N THR A 154 -6.21 -2.25 -18.01
CA THR A 154 -7.03 -1.05 -18.23
C THR A 154 -8.04 -1.21 -19.37
N ASP A 155 -8.12 -2.38 -20.00
CA ASP A 155 -9.12 -2.67 -21.05
C ASP A 155 -10.53 -2.54 -20.46
N SER A 156 -11.36 -1.71 -21.08
CA SER A 156 -12.73 -1.44 -20.64
C SER A 156 -13.68 -2.63 -20.79
N SER A 157 -13.32 -3.64 -21.57
CA SER A 157 -14.07 -4.87 -21.73
C SER A 157 -13.89 -5.84 -20.54
N ILE A 158 -12.84 -5.64 -19.72
CA ILE A 158 -12.55 -6.46 -18.55
C ILE A 158 -13.28 -5.89 -17.33
N ASP A 159 -14.04 -6.74 -16.65
CA ASP A 159 -14.72 -6.38 -15.40
C ASP A 159 -13.70 -5.84 -14.38
N ILE A 160 -14.05 -4.74 -13.72
CA ILE A 160 -13.17 -4.09 -12.73
C ILE A 160 -12.74 -5.03 -11.60
N PHE A 161 -13.54 -6.05 -11.29
CA PHE A 161 -13.22 -7.05 -10.27
C PHE A 161 -12.24 -8.13 -10.76
N ASP A 162 -12.02 -8.27 -12.07
CA ASP A 162 -11.15 -9.30 -12.68
C ASP A 162 -9.83 -8.71 -13.20
N ARG A 163 -9.65 -7.40 -13.19
CA ARG A 163 -8.49 -6.69 -13.75
C ARG A 163 -7.17 -7.15 -13.18
N GLU A 164 -7.08 -7.40 -11.88
CA GLU A 164 -5.86 -7.89 -11.22
C GLU A 164 -5.50 -9.30 -11.70
N LYS A 165 -6.47 -10.21 -11.74
CA LYS A 165 -6.26 -11.56 -12.26
C LYS A 165 -5.74 -11.56 -13.69
N VAL A 166 -6.41 -10.82 -14.58
CA VAL A 166 -6.02 -10.72 -15.99
C VAL A 166 -4.63 -10.12 -16.15
N PHE A 167 -4.26 -9.12 -15.34
CA PHE A 167 -2.92 -8.55 -15.35
C PHE A 167 -1.85 -9.59 -14.96
N ILE A 168 -2.09 -10.37 -13.92
CA ILE A 168 -1.19 -11.44 -13.48
C ILE A 168 -0.98 -12.44 -14.61
N GLU A 169 -2.07 -12.93 -15.22
CA GLU A 169 -2.03 -13.95 -16.26
C GLU A 169 -1.36 -13.47 -17.56
N THR A 170 -1.52 -12.21 -17.93
CA THR A 170 -1.14 -11.71 -19.26
C THR A 170 0.10 -10.84 -19.28
N LYS A 171 0.45 -10.21 -18.16
CA LYS A 171 1.54 -9.21 -18.06
C LYS A 171 2.58 -9.60 -17.01
N LEU A 172 2.17 -9.80 -15.75
CA LEU A 172 3.11 -10.01 -14.65
C LEU A 172 3.89 -11.32 -14.81
N SER A 173 3.23 -12.41 -15.22
CA SER A 173 3.89 -13.69 -15.50
C SER A 173 5.02 -13.52 -16.50
N LYS A 174 4.80 -12.77 -17.60
CA LYS A 174 5.83 -12.51 -18.61
C LYS A 174 7.01 -11.71 -18.05
N ILE A 175 6.76 -10.72 -17.19
CA ILE A 175 7.84 -9.95 -16.55
C ILE A 175 8.70 -10.88 -15.69
N VAL A 176 8.07 -11.68 -14.82
CA VAL A 176 8.77 -12.56 -13.89
C VAL A 176 9.56 -13.66 -14.63
N ASP A 177 8.99 -14.21 -15.72
CA ASP A 177 9.65 -15.22 -16.54
C ASP A 177 10.83 -14.62 -17.34
N THR A 178 10.71 -13.37 -17.82
CA THR A 178 11.73 -12.70 -18.62
C THR A 178 12.90 -12.23 -17.76
N PHE A 179 12.62 -11.74 -16.54
CA PHE A 179 13.60 -11.16 -15.61
C PHE A 179 13.60 -11.92 -14.27
N PRO A 180 14.11 -13.15 -14.22
CA PRO A 180 13.98 -14.04 -13.05
C PRO A 180 14.75 -13.56 -11.81
N ASN A 181 15.75 -12.69 -11.96
CA ASN A 181 16.52 -12.13 -10.85
C ASN A 181 16.00 -10.74 -10.41
N LEU A 182 15.07 -10.15 -11.16
CA LEU A 182 14.43 -8.89 -10.78
C LEU A 182 13.54 -9.12 -9.56
N LYS A 183 13.78 -8.35 -8.49
CA LYS A 183 12.86 -8.34 -7.35
C LYS A 183 11.61 -7.54 -7.68
N VAL A 184 10.45 -8.18 -7.56
CA VAL A 184 9.14 -7.63 -7.89
C VAL A 184 8.23 -7.62 -6.67
N VAL A 185 7.61 -6.48 -6.39
CA VAL A 185 6.53 -6.36 -5.40
C VAL A 185 5.22 -6.12 -6.14
N LEU A 186 4.32 -7.09 -6.11
CA LEU A 186 2.93 -6.88 -6.51
C LEU A 186 2.22 -6.14 -5.37
N GLU A 187 1.97 -4.85 -5.56
CA GLU A 187 1.50 -4.00 -4.48
C GLU A 187 0.00 -4.09 -4.27
N HIS A 188 -0.45 -3.88 -3.01
CA HIS A 188 -1.85 -3.79 -2.59
C HIS A 188 -2.74 -4.86 -3.23
N ILE A 189 -2.31 -6.13 -3.18
CA ILE A 189 -3.05 -7.23 -3.79
C ILE A 189 -4.45 -7.38 -3.20
N THR A 190 -5.40 -7.80 -4.03
CA THR A 190 -6.82 -7.83 -3.65
C THR A 190 -7.51 -9.14 -3.94
N THR A 191 -6.86 -10.11 -4.61
CA THR A 191 -7.47 -11.35 -5.05
C THR A 191 -6.76 -12.59 -4.50
N GLN A 192 -7.51 -13.70 -4.43
CA GLN A 192 -6.94 -15.02 -4.20
C GLN A 192 -5.95 -15.40 -5.29
N ASP A 193 -6.21 -15.02 -6.55
CA ASP A 193 -5.32 -15.27 -7.69
C ASP A 193 -3.94 -14.64 -7.47
N ALA A 194 -3.89 -13.42 -6.92
CA ALA A 194 -2.63 -12.76 -6.57
C ALA A 194 -1.90 -13.48 -5.42
N VAL A 195 -2.63 -13.90 -4.39
CA VAL A 195 -2.05 -14.68 -3.27
C VAL A 195 -1.42 -15.99 -3.79
N GLU A 196 -2.14 -16.72 -4.63
CA GLU A 196 -1.66 -17.98 -5.20
C GLU A 196 -0.45 -17.77 -6.10
N PHE A 197 -0.48 -16.75 -6.95
CA PHE A 197 0.65 -16.37 -7.81
C PHE A 197 1.91 -16.08 -6.98
N VAL A 198 1.82 -15.20 -5.97
CA VAL A 198 2.96 -14.83 -5.14
C VAL A 198 3.50 -16.02 -4.34
N LYS A 199 2.62 -16.87 -3.80
CA LYS A 199 3.04 -18.11 -3.12
C LYS A 199 3.80 -19.07 -4.05
N GLY A 200 3.36 -19.19 -5.30
CA GLY A 200 3.95 -20.08 -6.29
C GLY A 200 5.20 -19.53 -6.99
N ALA A 201 5.42 -18.23 -6.97
CA ALA A 201 6.57 -17.57 -7.60
C ALA A 201 7.88 -17.79 -6.83
N SER A 202 9.02 -17.39 -7.43
CA SER A 202 10.33 -17.40 -6.77
C SER A 202 10.39 -16.47 -5.54
N ASP A 203 11.47 -16.54 -4.77
CA ASP A 203 11.70 -15.65 -3.63
C ASP A 203 11.97 -14.18 -4.03
N ASN A 204 12.12 -13.92 -5.34
CA ASN A 204 12.22 -12.56 -5.88
C ASN A 204 10.85 -11.89 -6.08
N VAL A 205 9.74 -12.55 -5.77
CA VAL A 205 8.39 -12.01 -5.88
C VAL A 205 7.74 -11.96 -4.50
N ALA A 206 7.26 -10.78 -4.12
CA ALA A 206 6.53 -10.52 -2.89
C ALA A 206 5.31 -9.64 -3.16
N ALA A 207 4.50 -9.38 -2.14
CA ALA A 207 3.33 -8.51 -2.25
C ALA A 207 3.10 -7.68 -0.99
N THR A 208 2.52 -6.49 -1.16
CA THR A 208 1.95 -5.72 -0.06
C THR A 208 0.46 -5.98 0.08
N ILE A 209 -0.04 -5.96 1.31
CA ILE A 209 -1.47 -6.08 1.63
C ILE A 209 -1.86 -4.90 2.52
N THR A 210 -2.93 -4.20 2.15
CA THR A 210 -3.42 -3.03 2.87
C THR A 210 -4.39 -3.41 3.99
N ALA A 211 -4.47 -2.59 5.03
CA ALA A 211 -5.42 -2.80 6.12
C ALA A 211 -6.88 -2.78 5.65
N HIS A 212 -7.21 -1.88 4.72
CA HIS A 212 -8.59 -1.77 4.24
C HIS A 212 -9.03 -2.96 3.38
N HIS A 213 -8.11 -3.65 2.67
CA HIS A 213 -8.45 -4.91 1.98
C HIS A 213 -8.54 -6.11 2.93
N LEU A 214 -7.92 -6.06 4.11
CA LEU A 214 -8.11 -7.06 5.17
C LEU A 214 -9.45 -6.85 5.89
N LEU A 215 -9.78 -5.61 6.27
CA LEU A 215 -10.96 -5.29 7.07
C LEU A 215 -12.27 -5.27 6.28
N TYR A 216 -12.21 -4.95 4.97
CA TYR A 216 -13.39 -4.66 4.17
C TYR A 216 -13.41 -5.43 2.85
N ASN A 217 -14.63 -5.63 2.35
CA ASN A 217 -14.91 -6.18 1.02
C ASN A 217 -15.94 -5.29 0.31
N ARG A 218 -16.29 -5.63 -0.92
CA ARG A 218 -17.21 -4.83 -1.75
C ARG A 218 -18.58 -4.57 -1.13
N ASN A 219 -19.08 -5.43 -0.22
CA ASN A 219 -20.33 -5.19 0.48
C ASN A 219 -20.26 -3.94 1.36
N HIS A 220 -19.12 -3.70 2.02
CA HIS A 220 -18.91 -2.52 2.86
C HIS A 220 -18.95 -1.22 2.05
N MET A 221 -18.59 -1.28 0.76
CA MET A 221 -18.61 -0.12 -0.14
C MET A 221 -20.01 0.09 -0.77
N LEU A 222 -20.77 -0.98 -1.08
CA LEU A 222 -21.92 -0.94 -1.97
C LEU A 222 -23.25 -1.29 -1.30
N ALA A 223 -23.26 -2.09 -0.23
CA ALA A 223 -24.50 -2.55 0.38
C ALA A 223 -25.09 -1.49 1.34
N GLY A 224 -26.37 -1.18 1.14
CA GLY A 224 -27.08 -0.17 1.93
C GLY A 224 -26.77 1.28 1.56
N GLY A 225 -26.14 1.50 0.41
CA GLY A 225 -25.75 2.82 -0.12
C GLY A 225 -24.27 2.86 -0.50
N ILE A 226 -23.93 3.75 -1.41
CA ILE A 226 -22.55 3.94 -1.86
C ILE A 226 -21.75 4.67 -0.78
N ARG A 227 -20.58 4.12 -0.43
CA ARG A 227 -19.65 4.74 0.51
C ARG A 227 -18.38 5.16 -0.23
N PRO A 228 -18.28 6.39 -0.74
CA PRO A 228 -17.20 6.84 -1.60
C PRO A 228 -15.82 6.80 -0.92
N HIS A 229 -15.75 6.95 0.40
CA HIS A 229 -14.48 6.91 1.14
C HIS A 229 -13.86 5.52 1.24
N TYR A 230 -14.61 4.46 0.89
CA TYR A 230 -14.11 3.08 0.75
C TYR A 230 -13.69 2.74 -0.69
N TYR A 231 -13.96 3.63 -1.65
CA TYR A 231 -13.56 3.41 -3.04
C TYR A 231 -12.06 3.64 -3.23
N CYS A 232 -11.36 2.60 -3.65
CA CYS A 232 -9.94 2.56 -3.96
C CYS A 232 -9.71 1.74 -5.24
N LEU A 233 -8.52 1.81 -5.81
CA LEU A 233 -8.05 0.95 -6.89
C LEU A 233 -6.69 0.35 -6.51
N PRO A 234 -6.55 -0.99 -6.55
CA PRO A 234 -7.58 -1.97 -6.94
C PRO A 234 -8.80 -1.97 -6.01
N ILE A 235 -9.96 -2.19 -6.61
CA ILE A 235 -11.25 -2.12 -5.89
C ILE A 235 -11.39 -3.24 -4.85
N LEU A 236 -12.12 -2.98 -3.74
CA LEU A 236 -12.50 -4.00 -2.76
C LEU A 236 -13.23 -5.16 -3.45
N LYS A 237 -12.78 -6.39 -3.23
CA LYS A 237 -13.27 -7.60 -3.91
C LYS A 237 -14.36 -8.33 -3.11
N ARG A 238 -14.69 -9.54 -3.52
CA ARG A 238 -15.60 -10.46 -2.81
C ARG A 238 -15.02 -10.90 -1.48
N ASN A 239 -15.88 -11.34 -0.56
CA ASN A 239 -15.47 -11.91 0.72
C ASN A 239 -14.47 -13.08 0.57
N THR A 240 -14.62 -13.93 -0.45
CA THR A 240 -13.69 -15.04 -0.69
C THR A 240 -12.26 -14.57 -0.93
N HIS A 241 -12.08 -13.50 -1.68
CA HIS A 241 -10.77 -12.88 -1.89
C HIS A 241 -10.25 -12.25 -0.60
N GLN A 242 -11.09 -11.54 0.15
CA GLN A 242 -10.72 -10.97 1.45
C GLN A 242 -10.20 -12.06 2.41
N GLN A 243 -10.85 -13.21 2.49
CA GLN A 243 -10.40 -14.32 3.33
C GLN A 243 -9.02 -14.83 2.91
N ALA A 244 -8.76 -14.96 1.59
CA ALA A 244 -7.45 -15.35 1.09
C ALA A 244 -6.34 -14.34 1.46
N LEU A 245 -6.63 -13.03 1.45
CA LEU A 245 -5.70 -11.99 1.90
C LEU A 245 -5.41 -12.09 3.40
N ILE A 246 -6.44 -12.29 4.23
CA ILE A 246 -6.29 -12.46 5.69
C ILE A 246 -5.40 -13.66 5.97
N GLU A 247 -5.67 -14.81 5.34
CA GLU A 247 -4.86 -16.02 5.48
C GLU A 247 -3.41 -15.78 5.05
N ALA A 248 -3.18 -15.04 3.95
CA ALA A 248 -1.84 -14.71 3.47
C ALA A 248 -1.07 -13.82 4.45
N ALA A 249 -1.69 -12.73 4.90
CA ALA A 249 -1.08 -11.76 5.81
C ALA A 249 -0.72 -12.38 7.16
N THR A 250 -1.55 -13.30 7.66
CA THR A 250 -1.38 -13.95 8.98
C THR A 250 -0.64 -15.28 8.94
N SER A 251 -0.24 -15.74 7.74
CA SER A 251 0.45 -17.03 7.55
C SER A 251 1.88 -17.09 8.11
N GLY A 252 2.51 -15.93 8.35
CA GLY A 252 3.94 -15.85 8.66
C GLY A 252 4.86 -16.01 7.42
N SER A 253 4.30 -16.07 6.22
CA SER A 253 5.08 -16.10 4.98
C SER A 253 5.80 -14.77 4.77
N LYS A 254 7.10 -14.82 4.50
CA LYS A 254 7.95 -13.63 4.28
C LYS A 254 7.65 -12.90 2.96
N LYS A 255 6.79 -13.47 2.12
CA LYS A 255 6.41 -12.89 0.83
C LYS A 255 5.28 -11.85 0.94
N PHE A 256 4.64 -11.70 2.10
CA PHE A 256 3.56 -10.75 2.32
C PHE A 256 3.92 -9.79 3.46
N PHE A 257 3.81 -8.49 3.21
CA PHE A 257 4.12 -7.48 4.20
C PHE A 257 3.26 -6.23 4.07
N LEU A 258 3.35 -5.35 5.05
CA LEU A 258 2.55 -4.15 5.18
C LEU A 258 2.84 -3.17 4.03
N GLY A 259 1.78 -2.64 3.43
CA GLY A 259 1.80 -1.45 2.61
C GLY A 259 0.45 -0.78 2.76
N THR A 260 0.41 0.42 3.35
CA THR A 260 -0.87 1.02 3.72
C THR A 260 -1.71 1.41 2.53
N ASP A 261 -1.08 1.79 1.43
CA ASP A 261 -1.72 2.50 0.31
C ASP A 261 -2.63 3.62 0.83
N SER A 262 -2.18 4.31 1.89
CA SER A 262 -2.88 5.50 2.33
C SER A 262 -2.81 6.55 1.23
N ALA A 263 -3.96 6.80 0.61
CA ALA A 263 -4.08 7.62 -0.60
C ALA A 263 -5.15 8.70 -0.40
N PRO A 264 -4.82 9.77 0.34
CA PRO A 264 -5.79 10.80 0.70
C PRO A 264 -6.28 11.59 -0.53
N HIS A 265 -7.58 11.84 -0.54
CA HIS A 265 -8.24 12.79 -1.43
C HIS A 265 -9.19 13.65 -0.61
N ALA A 266 -9.29 14.92 -0.96
CA ALA A 266 -10.22 15.83 -0.32
C ALA A 266 -11.67 15.30 -0.40
N LYS A 267 -12.46 15.56 0.64
CA LYS A 267 -13.83 15.07 0.77
C LYS A 267 -14.67 15.39 -0.45
N ASP A 268 -14.61 16.61 -0.95
CA ASP A 268 -15.35 17.07 -2.13
C ASP A 268 -14.97 16.31 -3.41
N LYS A 269 -13.73 15.82 -3.52
CA LYS A 269 -13.25 15.01 -4.65
C LYS A 269 -13.74 13.55 -4.57
N LYS A 270 -13.86 13.04 -3.36
CA LYS A 270 -14.42 11.69 -3.12
C LYS A 270 -15.95 11.66 -3.30
N GLU A 271 -16.64 12.72 -2.90
CA GLU A 271 -18.11 12.83 -2.92
C GLU A 271 -18.62 13.46 -4.24
N ALA A 272 -17.79 13.49 -5.28
CA ALA A 272 -18.14 13.94 -6.63
C ALA A 272 -18.45 12.74 -7.54
N ALA A 273 -19.01 13.01 -8.73
CA ALA A 273 -19.32 11.98 -9.72
C ALA A 273 -18.07 11.16 -10.15
N CYS A 274 -16.91 11.78 -10.20
CA CYS A 274 -15.63 11.12 -10.45
C CYS A 274 -15.24 10.16 -9.31
N GLY A 275 -15.47 10.54 -8.04
CA GLY A 275 -15.26 9.72 -6.86
C GLY A 275 -13.81 9.25 -6.72
N CYS A 276 -12.80 10.14 -6.77
CA CYS A 276 -11.37 9.78 -6.79
C CYS A 276 -11.03 8.51 -6.00
N ALA A 277 -10.32 7.58 -6.63
CA ALA A 277 -9.93 6.32 -6.00
C ALA A 277 -8.78 6.52 -5.00
N GLY A 278 -8.96 6.04 -3.77
CA GLY A 278 -7.97 6.10 -2.70
C GLY A 278 -8.64 6.11 -1.33
N ALA A 279 -8.13 5.32 -0.40
CA ALA A 279 -8.56 5.25 0.98
C ALA A 279 -7.53 5.93 1.90
N TYR A 280 -7.97 6.71 2.87
CA TYR A 280 -7.08 7.33 3.85
C TYR A 280 -7.02 6.49 5.11
N THR A 281 -5.86 5.92 5.39
CA THR A 281 -5.61 4.99 6.50
C THR A 281 -4.47 5.44 7.43
N ALA A 282 -3.65 6.44 7.05
CA ALA A 282 -2.49 6.87 7.82
C ALA A 282 -2.84 7.44 9.21
N HIS A 283 -4.10 7.85 9.44
CA HIS A 283 -4.59 8.30 10.75
C HIS A 283 -4.52 7.23 11.84
N ALA A 284 -4.57 5.95 11.45
CA ALA A 284 -4.56 4.77 12.33
C ALA A 284 -3.83 3.60 11.66
N ALA A 285 -2.70 3.89 11.00
CA ALA A 285 -2.04 2.96 10.10
C ALA A 285 -1.75 1.59 10.73
N LEU A 286 -1.27 1.55 11.97
CA LEU A 286 -0.90 0.31 12.64
C LEU A 286 -2.08 -0.31 13.39
N GLU A 287 -2.94 0.50 13.99
CA GLU A 287 -4.12 0.06 14.73
C GLU A 287 -5.10 -0.71 13.86
N LEU A 288 -5.28 -0.29 12.60
CA LEU A 288 -6.14 -0.99 11.64
C LEU A 288 -5.62 -2.39 11.31
N TYR A 289 -4.30 -2.58 11.20
CA TYR A 289 -3.72 -3.91 11.03
C TYR A 289 -3.85 -4.74 12.31
N ALA A 290 -3.68 -4.14 13.49
CA ALA A 290 -3.86 -4.85 14.75
C ALA A 290 -5.28 -5.39 14.90
N GLU A 291 -6.31 -4.62 14.52
CA GLU A 291 -7.70 -5.11 14.48
C GLU A 291 -7.87 -6.29 13.52
N ALA A 292 -7.34 -6.17 12.29
CA ALA A 292 -7.46 -7.23 11.29
C ALA A 292 -6.80 -8.55 11.74
N PHE A 293 -5.64 -8.46 12.39
CA PHE A 293 -4.92 -9.62 12.91
C PHE A 293 -5.58 -10.19 14.17
N GLU A 294 -6.12 -9.33 15.02
CA GLU A 294 -6.84 -9.77 16.22
C GLU A 294 -8.15 -10.51 15.89
N GLU A 295 -8.88 -10.07 14.86
CA GLU A 295 -10.13 -10.73 14.43
C GLU A 295 -9.95 -12.22 14.10
N VAL A 296 -8.75 -12.65 13.77
CA VAL A 296 -8.40 -14.05 13.46
C VAL A 296 -7.39 -14.67 14.44
N ASP A 297 -7.20 -14.05 15.61
CA ASP A 297 -6.30 -14.53 16.69
C ASP A 297 -4.84 -14.71 16.23
N ALA A 298 -4.32 -13.76 15.44
CA ALA A 298 -3.00 -13.83 14.82
C ALA A 298 -2.10 -12.60 15.14
N LEU A 299 -2.34 -11.91 16.26
CA LEU A 299 -1.53 -10.76 16.69
C LEU A 299 -0.03 -11.08 16.80
N ASP A 300 0.33 -12.33 17.10
CA ASP A 300 1.71 -12.81 17.16
C ASP A 300 2.42 -12.80 15.80
N LYS A 301 1.70 -12.68 14.70
CA LYS A 301 2.24 -12.58 13.33
C LYS A 301 2.43 -11.13 12.87
N LEU A 302 1.83 -10.16 13.57
CA LEU A 302 1.83 -8.76 13.13
C LEU A 302 3.24 -8.17 13.04
N GLU A 303 4.13 -8.45 13.98
CA GLU A 303 5.50 -7.94 13.96
C GLU A 303 6.26 -8.40 12.70
N GLY A 304 6.18 -9.69 12.37
CA GLY A 304 6.79 -10.22 11.15
C GLY A 304 6.30 -9.50 9.89
N PHE A 305 4.98 -9.37 9.77
CA PHE A 305 4.31 -8.74 8.64
C PHE A 305 4.60 -7.23 8.52
N ALA A 306 4.57 -6.50 9.63
CA ALA A 306 4.69 -5.04 9.63
C ALA A 306 6.15 -4.55 9.66
N SER A 307 7.06 -5.31 10.32
CA SER A 307 8.38 -4.78 10.68
C SER A 307 9.57 -5.59 10.16
N HIS A 308 9.38 -6.87 9.80
CA HIS A 308 10.51 -7.73 9.46
C HIS A 308 10.58 -8.12 7.97
N PHE A 309 9.46 -8.56 7.39
CA PHE A 309 9.48 -9.17 6.06
C PHE A 309 9.78 -8.18 4.95
N GLY A 310 9.27 -6.95 5.06
CA GLY A 310 9.57 -5.90 4.10
C GLY A 310 11.05 -5.52 4.07
N PRO A 311 11.70 -5.09 5.18
CA PRO A 311 13.13 -4.77 5.15
C PRO A 311 13.98 -5.96 4.68
N ASP A 312 13.66 -7.20 5.11
CA ASP A 312 14.37 -8.39 4.65
C ASP A 312 14.28 -8.54 3.12
N PHE A 313 13.09 -8.34 2.53
CA PHE A 313 12.90 -8.40 1.07
C PHE A 313 13.66 -7.30 0.33
N TYR A 314 13.67 -6.08 0.86
CA TYR A 314 14.38 -4.93 0.29
C TYR A 314 15.89 -4.93 0.56
N ASN A 315 16.43 -5.94 1.28
CA ASN A 315 17.82 -6.00 1.73
C ASN A 315 18.23 -4.76 2.57
N LEU A 316 17.33 -4.29 3.41
CA LEU A 316 17.56 -3.19 4.35
C LEU A 316 17.66 -3.73 5.79
N PRO A 317 18.43 -3.10 6.67
CA PRO A 317 18.43 -3.49 8.07
C PRO A 317 17.04 -3.25 8.68
N ARG A 318 16.61 -4.14 9.59
CA ARG A 318 15.40 -3.91 10.39
C ARG A 318 15.61 -2.71 11.32
N ASN A 319 14.53 -2.02 11.66
CA ASN A 319 14.59 -0.97 12.67
C ASN A 319 14.98 -1.56 14.02
N THR A 320 15.58 -0.75 14.89
CA THR A 320 16.07 -1.19 16.21
C THR A 320 15.24 -0.67 17.37
N ASP A 321 14.44 0.35 17.14
CA ASP A 321 13.48 0.89 18.09
C ASP A 321 12.13 0.16 18.00
N THR A 322 11.28 0.39 18.98
CA THR A 322 9.98 -0.27 19.09
C THR A 322 8.84 0.74 19.13
N ILE A 323 7.64 0.25 18.84
CA ILE A 323 6.39 0.97 19.00
C ILE A 323 5.42 0.13 19.82
N THR A 324 4.66 0.77 20.70
CA THR A 324 3.71 0.07 21.57
C THR A 324 2.28 0.51 21.29
N MET A 325 1.40 -0.47 21.17
CA MET A 325 -0.06 -0.27 21.13
C MET A 325 -0.70 -0.82 22.39
N LYS A 326 -1.75 -0.16 22.85
CA LYS A 326 -2.60 -0.63 23.98
C LYS A 326 -4.05 -0.71 23.54
N LYS A 327 -4.79 -1.66 24.14
CA LYS A 327 -6.25 -1.66 24.06
C LYS A 327 -6.80 -0.46 24.83
N SER A 328 -7.16 0.56 24.10
CA SER A 328 -7.75 1.82 24.58
C SER A 328 -8.71 2.34 23.51
N PRO A 329 -9.96 1.85 23.52
CA PRO A 329 -10.92 2.19 22.48
C PRO A 329 -11.10 3.70 22.33
N TRP A 330 -11.07 4.19 21.11
CA TRP A 330 -11.25 5.59 20.77
C TRP A 330 -12.14 5.75 19.54
N LYS A 331 -12.81 6.87 19.45
CA LYS A 331 -13.66 7.19 18.30
C LYS A 331 -12.86 7.93 17.24
N VAL A 332 -12.87 7.41 16.01
CA VAL A 332 -12.24 8.08 14.87
C VAL A 332 -12.99 9.37 14.55
N PRO A 333 -12.31 10.53 14.41
CA PRO A 333 -12.93 11.75 13.92
C PRO A 333 -13.60 11.58 12.55
N GLU A 334 -14.64 12.38 12.31
CA GLU A 334 -15.37 12.37 11.03
C GLU A 334 -14.48 12.80 9.85
N SER A 335 -13.48 13.64 10.09
CA SER A 335 -12.49 14.09 9.11
C SER A 335 -11.19 14.51 9.77
N TYR A 336 -10.14 14.61 8.95
CA TYR A 336 -8.83 15.17 9.30
C TYR A 336 -8.47 16.32 8.35
N PRO A 337 -7.63 17.27 8.78
CA PRO A 337 -7.10 18.31 7.89
C PRO A 337 -6.26 17.71 6.75
N LEU A 338 -6.38 18.31 5.55
CA LEU A 338 -5.58 17.94 4.39
C LEU A 338 -5.29 19.20 3.55
N GLY A 339 -4.25 19.95 3.90
CA GLY A 339 -3.81 21.11 3.11
C GLY A 339 -4.88 22.21 2.93
N GLY A 340 -5.65 22.51 3.99
CA GLY A 340 -6.71 23.51 3.95
C GLY A 340 -8.09 22.98 3.50
N THR A 341 -8.19 21.66 3.26
CA THR A 341 -9.44 20.93 3.06
C THR A 341 -9.56 19.81 4.08
N ASP A 342 -10.61 18.99 4.00
CA ASP A 342 -10.80 17.83 4.85
C ASP A 342 -10.61 16.53 4.06
N VAL A 343 -10.06 15.52 4.71
CA VAL A 343 -10.09 14.11 4.28
C VAL A 343 -10.92 13.28 5.26
N VAL A 344 -11.77 12.41 4.73
CA VAL A 344 -12.53 11.46 5.54
C VAL A 344 -11.77 10.14 5.61
N PRO A 345 -11.38 9.69 6.81
CA PRO A 345 -10.61 8.46 6.98
C PRO A 345 -11.49 7.21 6.87
N ILE A 346 -10.84 6.07 6.69
CA ILE A 346 -11.47 4.78 6.96
C ILE A 346 -11.94 4.75 8.42
N LYS A 347 -13.09 4.16 8.71
CA LYS A 347 -13.73 4.14 10.03
C LYS A 347 -14.13 5.51 10.59
N ALA A 348 -14.28 6.55 9.78
CA ALA A 348 -14.79 7.83 10.25
C ALA A 348 -16.06 7.64 11.11
N GLY A 349 -16.07 8.18 12.33
CA GLY A 349 -17.18 8.05 13.29
C GLY A 349 -17.29 6.71 14.02
N ASP A 350 -16.55 5.67 13.61
CA ASP A 350 -16.51 4.36 14.23
C ASP A 350 -15.45 4.27 15.36
N MET A 351 -15.46 3.16 16.09
CA MET A 351 -14.47 2.87 17.12
C MET A 351 -13.29 2.08 16.56
N ILE A 352 -12.10 2.37 17.07
CA ILE A 352 -10.90 1.55 16.97
C ILE A 352 -10.48 1.14 18.39
N ASP A 353 -10.23 -0.16 18.59
CA ASP A 353 -9.92 -0.70 19.93
C ASP A 353 -8.47 -0.51 20.35
N TRP A 354 -7.57 -0.41 19.40
CA TRP A 354 -6.14 -0.22 19.60
C TRP A 354 -5.72 1.24 19.49
N LEU A 355 -4.75 1.65 20.30
CA LEU A 355 -4.15 2.97 20.25
C LEU A 355 -2.63 2.85 20.38
N VAL A 356 -1.88 3.43 19.44
CA VAL A 356 -0.43 3.59 19.58
C VAL A 356 -0.16 4.56 20.73
N THR A 357 0.71 4.12 21.63
CA THR A 357 1.20 4.94 22.76
C THR A 357 2.68 5.21 22.53
N GLU A 358 3.12 6.41 22.87
CA GLU A 358 4.53 6.80 22.82
C GLU A 358 5.43 5.88 23.63
#